data_38f52e0e625f917278e12aacabd0c4f7
#
_entry.id   38f52e0e625f917278e12aacabd0c4f7
#
_cell.length_a   1.000
_cell.length_b   1.000
_cell.length_c   1.000
_cell.angle_alpha   90.00
_cell.angle_beta   90.00
_cell.angle_gamma   90.00
#
_symmetry.space_group_name_H-M   'P 1'
#
loop_
_entity.id
_entity.type
_entity.pdbx_description
1 polymer ?
#
loop_
_entity_poly.entity_id
_entity_poly.type
_entity_poly.pdbx_seq_one_letter_code
_entity_poly.pdbx_strand_id
1 'polypeptide(L)'
;MDSITIALVLLLAVILSGTISRLLPLPVPLPLIQIAFGAAITGITGDGVVLEPDIFFLLFLPPLLFLDGWRIPKEGLFRDKGVILELALGLVVFTVVGVGLLIHWMIPAMPLAVAFALAAIVSPTDPVAVSAIAARVPIPPRLMHILEGESLLNDASGLVCMRFAVAAAVTGTFSLTDAPGTFLWVAIGGILIGFGVTWLVVRIKDVVSRKLGEDPGAQILISLLIPFGAYLVAEHLHCSGILAAVAAGITMSYAELRGKALGITRVRRNAVWDTVQFALNGIIFVLLGEQLPGIVSGAARVVTETGHVDPIWLIGYVIAINAALAALRFAWVWVSLHFTLFRAARRGQEIRKPHWKLLVATSLAGVRGAITLAGILTLPFFLDDGVTPFPARDLAIFLAAGVIIFSLIAASVGLPFLLKDIELPPEPDHHQEEDTARIASAEAAIRMIEKLQHAMSEGRTDADLYGEVGTRLMELYRQRIDGRSKIGDEAEEARRMEEVDKRLRLAALRAERDEIFRLSRARKVSEEIARKLIREIDLAEARYTV
;
A
#
# COMPACT_ATOMS: atom_id res chain seq x y z
N MET A 1 18.93 -11.44 -22.83
CA MET A 1 18.19 -12.54 -22.16
C MET A 1 16.74 -12.49 -22.61
N ASP A 2 16.07 -13.63 -22.75
CA ASP A 2 14.65 -13.63 -23.09
C ASP A 2 13.83 -12.99 -21.97
N SER A 3 12.77 -12.27 -22.31
CA SER A 3 11.92 -11.55 -21.33
C SER A 3 11.42 -12.44 -20.19
N ILE A 4 11.21 -13.73 -20.48
CA ILE A 4 10.80 -14.72 -19.47
C ILE A 4 11.93 -14.97 -18.44
N THR A 5 13.17 -15.11 -18.91
CA THR A 5 14.33 -15.32 -18.04
C THR A 5 14.54 -14.12 -17.12
N ILE A 6 14.38 -12.90 -17.64
CA ILE A 6 14.45 -11.67 -16.84
C ILE A 6 13.39 -11.68 -15.73
N ALA A 7 12.14 -11.97 -16.08
CA ALA A 7 11.06 -12.01 -15.09
C ALA A 7 11.33 -13.05 -13.98
N LEU A 8 11.85 -14.23 -14.34
CA LEU A 8 12.19 -15.27 -13.37
C LEU A 8 13.35 -14.86 -12.45
N VAL A 9 14.39 -14.23 -13.00
CA VAL A 9 15.54 -13.73 -12.22
C VAL A 9 15.09 -12.63 -11.24
N LEU A 10 14.24 -11.70 -11.69
CA LEU A 10 13.69 -10.64 -10.82
C LEU A 10 12.86 -11.24 -9.67
N LEU A 11 11.97 -12.19 -9.95
CA LEU A 11 11.19 -12.89 -8.93
C LEU A 11 12.09 -13.64 -7.94
N LEU A 12 13.13 -14.33 -8.44
CA LEU A 12 14.09 -15.01 -7.59
C LEU A 12 14.84 -14.02 -6.69
N ALA A 13 15.27 -12.88 -7.24
CA ALA A 13 15.91 -11.81 -6.47
C ALA A 13 15.00 -11.27 -5.35
N VAL A 14 13.70 -11.09 -5.64
CA VAL A 14 12.70 -10.70 -4.63
C VAL A 14 12.60 -11.71 -3.51
N ILE A 15 12.54 -13.02 -3.82
CA ILE A 15 12.47 -14.09 -2.81
C ILE A 15 13.74 -14.14 -1.97
N LEU A 16 14.91 -14.09 -2.61
CA LEU A 16 16.21 -14.14 -1.93
C LEU A 16 16.40 -12.92 -1.03
N SER A 17 16.07 -11.73 -1.51
CA SER A 17 16.18 -10.49 -0.72
C SER A 17 15.27 -10.54 0.51
N GLY A 18 14.04 -11.06 0.37
CA GLY A 18 13.12 -11.27 1.48
C GLY A 18 13.65 -12.27 2.53
N THR A 19 14.29 -13.33 2.09
CA THR A 19 14.91 -14.32 2.97
C THR A 19 16.11 -13.73 3.71
N ILE A 20 16.98 -13.01 3.00
CA ILE A 20 18.16 -12.37 3.59
C ILE A 20 17.77 -11.28 4.58
N SER A 21 16.73 -10.49 4.29
CA SER A 21 16.20 -9.49 5.23
C SER A 21 15.81 -10.07 6.59
N ARG A 22 15.33 -11.32 6.61
CA ARG A 22 14.98 -12.02 7.85
C ARG A 22 16.19 -12.59 8.58
N LEU A 23 17.26 -12.91 7.87
CA LEU A 23 18.50 -13.48 8.43
C LEU A 23 19.44 -12.39 8.97
N LEU A 24 19.37 -11.17 8.43
CA LEU A 24 20.21 -10.06 8.86
C LEU A 24 19.79 -9.56 10.25
N PRO A 25 20.72 -9.47 11.22
CA PRO A 25 20.43 -8.92 12.54
C PRO A 25 20.28 -7.39 12.54
N LEU A 26 20.53 -6.75 11.40
CA LEU A 26 20.44 -5.30 11.24
C LEU A 26 19.03 -4.87 10.77
N PRO A 27 18.51 -3.74 11.24
CA PRO A 27 17.22 -3.22 10.85
C PRO A 27 17.25 -2.54 9.46
N VAL A 28 17.76 -3.26 8.44
CA VAL A 28 17.79 -2.75 7.07
C VAL A 28 16.42 -2.97 6.44
N PRO A 29 15.76 -1.94 5.88
CA PRO A 29 14.52 -2.08 5.14
C PRO A 29 14.69 -2.99 3.93
N LEU A 30 13.68 -3.84 3.69
CA LEU A 30 13.66 -4.74 2.56
C LEU A 30 13.92 -4.05 1.21
N PRO A 31 13.36 -2.85 0.90
CA PRO A 31 13.65 -2.15 -0.34
C PRO A 31 15.14 -1.88 -0.59
N LEU A 32 15.91 -1.54 0.44
CA LEU A 32 17.36 -1.31 0.28
C LEU A 32 18.13 -2.59 -0.08
N ILE A 33 17.70 -3.73 0.49
CA ILE A 33 18.28 -5.03 0.15
C ILE A 33 17.94 -5.39 -1.29
N GLN A 34 16.71 -5.12 -1.72
CA GLN A 34 16.25 -5.35 -3.10
C GLN A 34 17.03 -4.50 -4.11
N ILE A 35 17.26 -3.23 -3.81
CA ILE A 35 18.12 -2.35 -4.63
C ILE A 35 19.55 -2.90 -4.71
N ALA A 36 20.12 -3.32 -3.59
CA ALA A 36 21.47 -3.90 -3.59
C ALA A 36 21.55 -5.19 -4.43
N PHE A 37 20.52 -6.03 -4.38
CA PHE A 37 20.44 -7.24 -5.23
C PHE A 37 20.37 -6.88 -6.71
N GLY A 38 19.56 -5.92 -7.10
CA GLY A 38 19.48 -5.45 -8.48
C GLY A 38 20.83 -4.93 -8.99
N ALA A 39 21.51 -4.10 -8.20
CA ALA A 39 22.84 -3.60 -8.54
C ALA A 39 23.88 -4.73 -8.68
N ALA A 40 23.80 -5.76 -7.82
CA ALA A 40 24.67 -6.93 -7.90
C ALA A 40 24.41 -7.77 -9.17
N ILE A 41 23.14 -7.93 -9.58
CA ILE A 41 22.77 -8.63 -10.82
C ILE A 41 23.42 -7.95 -12.02
N THR A 42 23.24 -6.63 -12.19
CA THR A 42 23.86 -5.87 -13.29
C THR A 42 25.39 -5.93 -13.25
N GLY A 43 25.98 -5.87 -12.06
CA GLY A 43 27.43 -6.01 -11.88
C GLY A 43 27.98 -7.36 -12.37
N ILE A 44 27.16 -8.43 -12.37
CA ILE A 44 27.54 -9.77 -12.80
C ILE A 44 27.20 -9.98 -14.28
N THR A 45 26.03 -9.52 -14.73
CA THR A 45 25.54 -9.77 -16.09
C THR A 45 26.11 -8.81 -17.14
N GLY A 46 26.50 -7.62 -16.71
CA GLY A 46 27.02 -6.56 -17.58
C GLY A 46 25.96 -5.82 -18.40
N ASP A 47 24.75 -6.38 -18.53
CA ASP A 47 23.64 -5.81 -19.30
C ASP A 47 22.49 -5.46 -18.37
N GLY A 48 22.06 -4.19 -18.38
CA GLY A 48 20.84 -3.75 -17.70
C GLY A 48 19.58 -4.05 -18.53
N VAL A 49 18.46 -4.28 -17.86
CA VAL A 49 17.17 -4.46 -18.54
C VAL A 49 16.68 -3.11 -19.05
N VAL A 50 16.48 -3.02 -20.37
CA VAL A 50 15.83 -1.85 -20.97
C VAL A 50 14.32 -1.97 -20.68
N LEU A 51 13.82 -1.10 -19.82
CA LEU A 51 12.40 -1.00 -19.51
C LEU A 51 11.72 -0.06 -20.49
N GLU A 52 10.69 -0.55 -21.16
CA GLU A 52 9.76 0.33 -21.87
C GLU A 52 8.86 1.02 -20.84
N PRO A 53 8.90 2.37 -20.73
CA PRO A 53 8.20 3.09 -19.70
C PRO A 53 6.69 2.80 -19.66
N ASP A 54 6.04 2.72 -20.83
CA ASP A 54 4.59 2.51 -20.92
C ASP A 54 4.16 1.13 -20.41
N ILE A 55 4.93 0.08 -20.77
CA ILE A 55 4.65 -1.28 -20.29
C ILE A 55 4.86 -1.36 -18.78
N PHE A 56 5.95 -0.78 -18.29
CA PHE A 56 6.25 -0.74 -16.87
C PHE A 56 5.14 -0.01 -16.10
N PHE A 57 4.72 1.14 -16.59
CA PHE A 57 3.67 1.94 -15.97
C PHE A 57 2.34 1.18 -15.90
N LEU A 58 1.94 0.56 -17.02
CA LEU A 58 0.71 -0.22 -17.11
C LEU A 58 0.73 -1.45 -16.20
N LEU A 59 1.86 -2.14 -16.08
CA LEU A 59 1.94 -3.40 -15.34
C LEU A 59 1.94 -3.19 -13.82
N PHE A 60 2.61 -2.15 -13.34
CA PHE A 60 2.87 -1.97 -11.91
C PHE A 60 1.90 -1.02 -11.21
N LEU A 61 1.59 0.13 -11.81
CA LEU A 61 0.83 1.16 -11.10
C LEU A 61 -0.65 0.81 -10.88
N PRO A 62 -1.42 0.37 -11.88
CA PRO A 62 -2.84 0.13 -11.67
C PRO A 62 -3.14 -0.88 -10.54
N PRO A 63 -2.48 -2.06 -10.44
CA PRO A 63 -2.74 -2.99 -9.35
C PRO A 63 -2.31 -2.45 -7.98
N LEU A 64 -1.18 -1.74 -7.87
CA LEU A 64 -0.72 -1.19 -6.60
C LEU A 64 -1.67 -0.10 -6.09
N LEU A 65 -2.01 0.87 -6.93
CA LEU A 65 -2.92 1.96 -6.58
C LEU A 65 -4.35 1.48 -6.29
N PHE A 66 -4.81 0.46 -7.02
CA PHE A 66 -6.08 -0.18 -6.72
C PHE A 66 -6.08 -0.82 -5.34
N LEU A 67 -5.00 -1.51 -4.99
CA LEU A 67 -4.87 -2.19 -3.71
C LEU A 67 -4.85 -1.19 -2.55
N ASP A 68 -4.14 -0.08 -2.71
CA ASP A 68 -4.10 1.01 -1.73
C ASP A 68 -5.51 1.61 -1.53
N GLY A 69 -6.23 1.91 -2.62
CA GLY A 69 -7.60 2.38 -2.57
C GLY A 69 -8.58 1.35 -1.96
N TRP A 70 -8.33 0.07 -2.17
CA TRP A 70 -9.18 -0.99 -1.64
C TRP A 70 -8.99 -1.20 -0.14
N ARG A 71 -7.75 -1.18 0.35
CA ARG A 71 -7.39 -1.48 1.75
C ARG A 71 -7.52 -0.32 2.70
N ILE A 72 -7.58 0.92 2.20
CA ILE A 72 -7.62 2.10 3.07
C ILE A 72 -8.81 2.05 4.03
N PRO A 73 -8.61 2.31 5.34
CA PRO A 73 -9.68 2.42 6.32
C PRO A 73 -10.55 3.65 6.03
N LYS A 74 -11.76 3.44 5.54
CA LYS A 74 -12.65 4.52 5.08
C LYS A 74 -13.07 5.46 6.20
N GLU A 75 -13.30 4.92 7.39
CA GLU A 75 -13.67 5.73 8.54
C GLU A 75 -12.58 6.74 8.89
N GLY A 76 -11.31 6.31 8.92
CA GLY A 76 -10.15 7.17 9.10
C GLY A 76 -10.04 8.21 7.98
N LEU A 77 -10.21 7.77 6.72
CA LEU A 77 -10.16 8.63 5.55
C LEU A 77 -11.22 9.74 5.60
N PHE A 78 -12.47 9.41 5.94
CA PHE A 78 -13.55 10.41 6.02
C PHE A 78 -13.48 11.28 7.28
N ARG A 79 -13.01 10.73 8.40
CA ARG A 79 -12.83 11.48 9.64
C ARG A 79 -11.75 12.55 9.50
N ASP A 80 -10.60 12.19 8.93
CA ASP A 80 -9.44 13.06 8.80
C ASP A 80 -9.31 13.66 7.37
N LYS A 81 -10.39 13.60 6.54
CA LYS A 81 -10.40 14.03 5.11
C LYS A 81 -9.84 15.42 4.86
N GLY A 82 -10.06 16.36 5.78
CA GLY A 82 -9.56 17.73 5.63
C GLY A 82 -8.03 17.78 5.69
N VAL A 83 -7.43 17.07 6.65
CA VAL A 83 -5.98 16.99 6.81
C VAL A 83 -5.36 16.20 5.65
N ILE A 84 -6.00 15.10 5.27
CA ILE A 84 -5.53 14.25 4.16
C ILE A 84 -5.55 15.03 2.84
N LEU A 85 -6.63 15.73 2.49
CA LEU A 85 -6.71 16.54 1.28
C LEU A 85 -5.72 17.72 1.31
N GLU A 86 -5.52 18.35 2.46
CA GLU A 86 -4.55 19.42 2.63
C GLU A 86 -3.11 18.93 2.38
N LEU A 87 -2.76 17.76 2.90
CA LEU A 87 -1.46 17.14 2.68
C LEU A 87 -1.31 16.61 1.23
N ALA A 88 -2.34 15.97 0.71
CA ALA A 88 -2.28 15.35 -0.61
C ALA A 88 -2.33 16.33 -1.79
N LEU A 89 -2.94 17.49 -1.63
CA LEU A 89 -3.02 18.52 -2.67
C LEU A 89 -2.17 19.73 -2.33
N GLY A 90 -2.39 20.33 -1.14
CA GLY A 90 -1.72 21.57 -0.75
C GLY A 90 -0.22 21.39 -0.58
N LEU A 91 0.19 20.39 0.20
CA LEU A 91 1.61 20.09 0.41
C LEU A 91 2.29 19.68 -0.91
N VAL A 92 1.63 18.88 -1.76
CA VAL A 92 2.20 18.47 -3.06
C VAL A 92 2.48 19.70 -3.92
N VAL A 93 1.51 20.59 -4.12
CA VAL A 93 1.71 21.82 -4.91
C VAL A 93 2.79 22.70 -4.30
N PHE A 94 2.77 22.90 -2.97
CA PHE A 94 3.78 23.66 -2.25
C PHE A 94 5.18 23.08 -2.44
N THR A 95 5.30 21.76 -2.37
CA THR A 95 6.57 21.04 -2.55
C THR A 95 7.04 21.11 -4.00
N VAL A 96 6.14 20.93 -4.97
CA VAL A 96 6.46 21.01 -6.40
C VAL A 96 7.03 22.38 -6.74
N VAL A 97 6.38 23.45 -6.26
CA VAL A 97 6.87 24.82 -6.50
C VAL A 97 8.20 25.06 -5.78
N GLY A 98 8.28 24.76 -4.48
CA GLY A 98 9.48 25.03 -3.68
C GLY A 98 10.70 24.22 -4.14
N VAL A 99 10.54 22.91 -4.33
CA VAL A 99 11.64 22.03 -4.76
C VAL A 99 11.98 22.26 -6.23
N GLY A 100 10.98 22.50 -7.10
CA GLY A 100 11.22 22.77 -8.52
C GLY A 100 12.05 24.04 -8.74
N LEU A 101 11.73 25.12 -8.02
CA LEU A 101 12.52 26.34 -8.04
C LEU A 101 13.92 26.13 -7.46
N LEU A 102 14.05 25.37 -6.37
CA LEU A 102 15.34 25.05 -5.78
C LEU A 102 16.22 24.23 -6.76
N ILE A 103 15.67 23.22 -7.40
CA ILE A 103 16.40 22.41 -8.38
C ILE A 103 16.89 23.26 -9.54
N HIS A 104 16.02 24.10 -10.12
CA HIS A 104 16.40 25.00 -11.21
C HIS A 104 17.47 26.03 -10.78
N TRP A 105 17.40 26.53 -9.54
CA TRP A 105 18.41 27.42 -9.00
C TRP A 105 19.76 26.72 -8.79
N MET A 106 19.76 25.49 -8.28
CA MET A 106 20.97 24.72 -8.05
C MET A 106 21.60 24.19 -9.35
N ILE A 107 20.76 23.86 -10.33
CA ILE A 107 21.14 23.23 -11.59
C ILE A 107 20.54 24.04 -12.75
N PRO A 108 21.13 25.21 -13.10
CA PRO A 108 20.58 26.07 -14.17
C PRO A 108 20.49 25.40 -15.55
N ALA A 109 21.30 24.36 -15.79
CA ALA A 109 21.25 23.55 -17.00
C ALA A 109 19.96 22.70 -17.12
N MET A 110 19.25 22.44 -16.01
CA MET A 110 17.97 21.77 -16.04
C MET A 110 16.86 22.80 -16.31
N PRO A 111 16.09 22.69 -17.42
CA PRO A 111 14.99 23.57 -17.71
C PRO A 111 13.95 23.58 -16.57
N LEU A 112 13.33 24.73 -16.32
CA LEU A 112 12.37 24.92 -15.23
C LEU A 112 11.23 23.87 -15.27
N ALA A 113 10.71 23.59 -16.46
CA ALA A 113 9.66 22.58 -16.63
C ALA A 113 10.12 21.16 -16.22
N VAL A 114 11.36 20.79 -16.53
CA VAL A 114 11.95 19.51 -16.12
C VAL A 114 12.20 19.46 -14.62
N ALA A 115 12.66 20.58 -14.03
CA ALA A 115 12.82 20.71 -12.58
C ALA A 115 11.47 20.55 -11.85
N PHE A 116 10.39 21.11 -12.39
CA PHE A 116 9.03 20.90 -11.86
C PHE A 116 8.54 19.46 -12.07
N ALA A 117 8.85 18.83 -13.19
CA ALA A 117 8.51 17.41 -13.41
C ALA A 117 9.20 16.52 -12.37
N LEU A 118 10.50 16.73 -12.13
CA LEU A 118 11.24 16.01 -11.08
C LEU A 118 10.67 16.30 -9.70
N ALA A 119 10.42 17.56 -9.35
CA ALA A 119 9.82 17.94 -8.07
C ALA A 119 8.44 17.29 -7.86
N ALA A 120 7.62 17.23 -8.91
CA ALA A 120 6.30 16.60 -8.86
C ALA A 120 6.37 15.11 -8.59
N ILE A 121 7.36 14.42 -9.17
CA ILE A 121 7.56 12.99 -8.98
C ILE A 121 8.13 12.66 -7.60
N VAL A 122 9.04 13.47 -7.06
CA VAL A 122 9.64 13.23 -5.74
C VAL A 122 8.82 13.82 -4.58
N SER A 123 7.74 14.55 -4.88
CA SER A 123 6.85 15.10 -3.86
C SER A 123 6.01 14.04 -3.15
N PRO A 124 5.37 13.06 -3.83
CA PRO A 124 4.60 12.01 -3.19
C PRO A 124 5.42 11.17 -2.21
N THR A 125 4.73 10.58 -1.24
CA THR A 125 5.34 9.78 -0.17
C THR A 125 4.77 8.38 -0.14
N ASP A 126 5.60 7.38 0.13
CA ASP A 126 5.23 5.97 0.18
C ASP A 126 5.18 5.47 1.63
N PRO A 127 4.01 5.03 2.15
CA PRO A 127 3.88 4.54 3.51
C PRO A 127 4.41 3.12 3.68
N VAL A 128 4.65 2.35 2.61
CA VAL A 128 5.09 0.94 2.68
C VAL A 128 6.40 0.82 3.44
N ALA A 129 7.37 1.70 3.16
CA ALA A 129 8.64 1.71 3.89
C ALA A 129 8.46 2.13 5.35
N VAL A 130 7.56 3.07 5.63
CA VAL A 130 7.23 3.52 6.99
C VAL A 130 6.52 2.41 7.77
N SER A 131 5.60 1.68 7.15
CA SER A 131 4.90 0.53 7.74
C SER A 131 5.88 -0.58 8.15
N ALA A 132 6.90 -0.84 7.33
CA ALA A 132 7.97 -1.81 7.67
C ALA A 132 8.79 -1.37 8.90
N ILE A 133 8.99 -0.06 9.10
CA ILE A 133 9.64 0.51 10.28
C ILE A 133 8.69 0.49 11.48
N ALA A 134 7.40 0.78 11.27
CA ALA A 134 6.34 0.77 12.28
C ALA A 134 6.17 -0.60 12.95
N ALA A 135 6.45 -1.68 12.25
CA ALA A 135 6.45 -3.02 12.81
C ALA A 135 7.50 -3.21 13.94
N ARG A 136 8.48 -2.31 14.05
CA ARG A 136 9.58 -2.38 15.04
C ARG A 136 9.57 -1.23 16.05
N VAL A 137 8.87 -0.15 15.74
CA VAL A 137 8.82 1.07 16.56
C VAL A 137 7.36 1.51 16.67
N PRO A 138 6.86 1.80 17.87
CA PRO A 138 5.47 2.22 18.05
C PRO A 138 5.21 3.57 17.35
N ILE A 139 4.50 3.53 16.24
CA ILE A 139 3.98 4.72 15.54
C ILE A 139 2.49 4.85 15.90
N PRO A 140 2.02 6.06 16.26
CA PRO A 140 0.60 6.25 16.55
C PRO A 140 -0.27 5.80 15.37
N PRO A 141 -1.29 4.93 15.56
CA PRO A 141 -2.14 4.45 14.48
C PRO A 141 -2.80 5.58 13.67
N ARG A 142 -3.24 6.63 14.35
CA ARG A 142 -3.80 7.81 13.66
C ARG A 142 -2.80 8.45 12.70
N LEU A 143 -1.51 8.49 13.07
CA LEU A 143 -0.47 9.01 12.18
C LEU A 143 -0.30 8.10 10.96
N MET A 144 -0.30 6.77 11.15
CA MET A 144 -0.26 5.82 10.03
C MET A 144 -1.45 6.00 9.09
N HIS A 145 -2.67 6.10 9.62
CA HIS A 145 -3.88 6.32 8.80
C HIS A 145 -3.82 7.64 7.99
N ILE A 146 -3.25 8.70 8.58
CA ILE A 146 -3.05 9.97 7.87
C ILE A 146 -2.02 9.80 6.76
N LEU A 147 -0.89 9.13 7.03
CA LEU A 147 0.17 8.89 6.04
C LEU A 147 -0.32 7.98 4.90
N GLU A 148 -1.09 6.94 5.19
CA GLU A 148 -1.71 6.07 4.18
C GLU A 148 -2.74 6.84 3.33
N GLY A 149 -3.59 7.64 3.98
CA GLY A 149 -4.57 8.47 3.28
C GLY A 149 -3.94 9.58 2.44
N GLU A 150 -2.87 10.19 2.95
CA GLU A 150 -2.07 11.16 2.20
C GLU A 150 -1.47 10.51 0.96
N SER A 151 -0.76 9.39 1.12
CA SER A 151 -0.08 8.68 0.04
C SER A 151 -1.02 8.30 -1.08
N LEU A 152 -2.21 7.77 -0.76
CA LEU A 152 -3.20 7.38 -1.77
C LEU A 152 -3.55 8.52 -2.74
N LEU A 153 -3.62 9.75 -2.24
CA LEU A 153 -4.05 10.90 -3.04
C LEU A 153 -2.87 11.74 -3.56
N ASN A 154 -1.75 11.79 -2.82
CA ASN A 154 -0.59 12.58 -3.25
C ASN A 154 0.12 11.97 -4.46
N ASP A 155 0.12 10.64 -4.60
CA ASP A 155 0.65 9.95 -5.77
C ASP A 155 -0.08 10.41 -7.04
N ALA A 156 -1.41 10.42 -6.98
CA ALA A 156 -2.22 10.92 -8.08
C ALA A 156 -1.95 12.42 -8.36
N SER A 157 -1.88 13.24 -7.32
CA SER A 157 -1.62 14.68 -7.45
C SER A 157 -0.24 14.95 -8.04
N GLY A 158 0.79 14.25 -7.57
CA GLY A 158 2.16 14.37 -8.05
C GLY A 158 2.29 13.99 -9.52
N LEU A 159 1.72 12.84 -9.90
CA LEU A 159 1.77 12.37 -11.28
C LEU A 159 0.98 13.26 -12.25
N VAL A 160 -0.12 13.86 -11.81
CA VAL A 160 -0.83 14.86 -12.63
C VAL A 160 0.01 16.13 -12.78
N CYS A 161 0.62 16.65 -11.70
CA CYS A 161 1.54 17.78 -11.79
C CYS A 161 2.73 17.48 -12.72
N MET A 162 3.27 16.25 -12.66
CA MET A 162 4.33 15.80 -13.53
C MET A 162 3.92 15.80 -15.00
N ARG A 163 2.74 15.26 -15.34
CA ARG A 163 2.23 15.27 -16.72
C ARG A 163 2.13 16.70 -17.28
N PHE A 164 1.66 17.67 -16.48
CA PHE A 164 1.62 19.07 -16.89
C PHE A 164 3.03 19.67 -17.09
N ALA A 165 3.95 19.35 -16.18
CA ALA A 165 5.32 19.82 -16.30
C ALA A 165 6.05 19.22 -17.51
N VAL A 166 5.85 17.93 -17.79
CA VAL A 166 6.36 17.26 -18.99
C VAL A 166 5.74 17.85 -20.26
N ALA A 167 4.43 18.07 -20.30
CA ALA A 167 3.77 18.71 -21.43
C ALA A 167 4.35 20.11 -21.69
N ALA A 168 4.59 20.91 -20.64
CA ALA A 168 5.24 22.20 -20.76
C ALA A 168 6.70 22.11 -21.24
N ALA A 169 7.43 21.06 -20.85
CA ALA A 169 8.79 20.81 -21.32
C ALA A 169 8.83 20.44 -22.83
N VAL A 170 7.85 19.66 -23.28
CA VAL A 170 7.75 19.17 -24.65
C VAL A 170 7.23 20.23 -25.62
N THR A 171 6.17 20.98 -25.22
CA THR A 171 5.54 22.00 -26.08
C THR A 171 6.18 23.38 -25.98
N GLY A 172 7.01 23.63 -24.95
CA GLY A 172 7.60 24.94 -24.68
C GLY A 172 6.61 25.99 -24.18
N THR A 173 5.33 25.64 -23.97
CA THR A 173 4.27 26.56 -23.55
C THR A 173 3.52 26.02 -22.32
N PHE A 174 3.19 26.92 -21.40
CA PHE A 174 2.37 26.58 -20.24
C PHE A 174 1.24 27.59 -20.08
N SER A 175 0.00 27.13 -20.18
CA SER A 175 -1.19 27.96 -19.99
C SER A 175 -1.73 27.82 -18.56
N LEU A 176 -1.53 28.84 -17.74
CA LEU A 176 -2.10 28.91 -16.38
C LEU A 176 -3.63 28.99 -16.37
N THR A 177 -4.24 29.44 -17.46
CA THR A 177 -5.70 29.61 -17.57
C THR A 177 -6.41 28.29 -17.86
N ASP A 178 -5.82 27.42 -18.68
CA ASP A 178 -6.44 26.16 -19.11
C ASP A 178 -6.06 24.97 -18.20
N ALA A 179 -4.91 25.08 -17.52
CA ALA A 179 -4.41 24.02 -16.65
C ALA A 179 -5.41 23.60 -15.55
N PRO A 180 -6.07 24.51 -14.79
CA PRO A 180 -7.02 24.10 -13.74
C PRO A 180 -8.25 23.38 -14.29
N GLY A 181 -8.79 23.82 -15.44
CA GLY A 181 -9.95 23.19 -16.09
C GLY A 181 -9.62 21.78 -16.59
N THR A 182 -8.48 21.65 -17.27
CA THR A 182 -7.97 20.35 -17.76
C THR A 182 -7.65 19.43 -16.59
N PHE A 183 -6.99 19.93 -15.54
CA PHE A 183 -6.73 19.14 -14.33
C PHE A 183 -8.02 18.57 -13.73
N LEU A 184 -9.03 19.43 -13.56
CA LEU A 184 -10.32 19.02 -12.97
C LEU A 184 -11.03 17.98 -13.85
N TRP A 185 -11.02 18.16 -15.17
CA TRP A 185 -11.59 17.21 -16.13
C TRP A 185 -10.90 15.85 -16.06
N VAL A 186 -9.56 15.84 -16.13
CA VAL A 186 -8.74 14.62 -16.09
C VAL A 186 -8.92 13.89 -14.76
N ALA A 187 -8.98 14.63 -13.64
CA ALA A 187 -9.12 14.06 -12.31
C ALA A 187 -10.54 13.51 -12.07
N ILE A 188 -11.57 14.32 -12.30
CA ILE A 188 -12.96 13.91 -12.09
C ILE A 188 -13.34 12.80 -13.06
N GLY A 189 -12.95 12.92 -14.33
CA GLY A 189 -13.18 11.89 -15.35
C GLY A 189 -12.57 10.56 -14.94
N GLY A 190 -11.32 10.54 -14.48
CA GLY A 190 -10.67 9.35 -13.95
C GLY A 190 -11.44 8.70 -12.81
N ILE A 191 -11.84 9.49 -11.80
CA ILE A 191 -12.61 9.00 -10.65
C ILE A 191 -13.95 8.39 -11.10
N LEU A 192 -14.68 9.07 -11.97
CA LEU A 192 -15.98 8.60 -12.45
C LEU A 192 -15.86 7.32 -13.27
N ILE A 193 -14.81 7.21 -14.10
CA ILE A 193 -14.54 6.01 -14.90
C ILE A 193 -14.20 4.83 -13.98
N GLY A 194 -13.29 5.02 -13.02
CA GLY A 194 -12.91 3.98 -12.07
C GLY A 194 -14.11 3.46 -11.26
N PHE A 195 -14.95 4.39 -10.77
CA PHE A 195 -16.21 4.04 -10.12
C PHE A 195 -17.14 3.28 -11.06
N GLY A 196 -17.37 3.80 -12.27
CA GLY A 196 -18.32 3.24 -13.23
C GLY A 196 -17.93 1.83 -13.68
N VAL A 197 -16.66 1.63 -14.07
CA VAL A 197 -16.13 0.32 -14.50
C VAL A 197 -16.27 -0.70 -13.37
N THR A 198 -15.82 -0.37 -12.17
CA THR A 198 -15.90 -1.31 -11.04
C THR A 198 -17.33 -1.59 -10.64
N TRP A 199 -18.19 -0.59 -10.57
CA TRP A 199 -19.60 -0.77 -10.27
C TRP A 199 -20.29 -1.69 -11.28
N LEU A 200 -20.03 -1.48 -12.58
CA LEU A 200 -20.58 -2.31 -13.65
C LEU A 200 -20.12 -3.76 -13.53
N VAL A 201 -18.81 -3.98 -13.38
CA VAL A 201 -18.22 -5.33 -13.22
C VAL A 201 -18.80 -6.04 -12.01
N VAL A 202 -18.88 -5.36 -10.85
CA VAL A 202 -19.46 -5.93 -9.63
C VAL A 202 -20.95 -6.25 -9.82
N ARG A 203 -21.70 -5.41 -10.51
CA ARG A 203 -23.13 -5.68 -10.80
C ARG A 203 -23.30 -6.89 -11.69
N ILE A 204 -22.54 -7.01 -12.78
CA ILE A 204 -22.56 -8.17 -13.67
C ILE A 204 -22.22 -9.44 -12.89
N LYS A 205 -21.12 -9.38 -12.13
CA LYS A 205 -20.66 -10.46 -11.27
C LYS A 205 -21.76 -10.93 -10.29
N ASP A 206 -22.43 -9.97 -9.60
CA ASP A 206 -23.49 -10.28 -8.65
C ASP A 206 -24.72 -10.96 -9.31
N VAL A 207 -25.03 -10.60 -10.55
CA VAL A 207 -26.11 -11.23 -11.33
C VAL A 207 -25.72 -12.65 -11.72
N VAL A 208 -24.50 -12.83 -12.22
CA VAL A 208 -23.98 -14.16 -12.62
C VAL A 208 -23.89 -15.09 -11.42
N SER A 209 -23.30 -14.65 -10.31
CA SER A 209 -23.17 -15.45 -9.10
C SER A 209 -24.52 -15.87 -8.50
N ARG A 210 -25.56 -15.05 -8.63
CA ARG A 210 -26.91 -15.41 -8.19
C ARG A 210 -27.56 -16.52 -9.03
N LYS A 211 -27.24 -16.58 -10.33
CA LYS A 211 -27.83 -17.54 -11.26
C LYS A 211 -27.06 -18.84 -11.37
N LEU A 212 -25.73 -18.77 -11.33
CA LEU A 212 -24.83 -19.90 -11.63
C LEU A 212 -24.03 -20.36 -10.41
N GLY A 213 -24.17 -19.70 -9.28
CA GLY A 213 -23.29 -19.92 -8.11
C GLY A 213 -22.02 -19.08 -8.16
N GLU A 214 -21.26 -19.11 -7.08
CA GLU A 214 -20.01 -18.38 -6.96
C GLU A 214 -18.82 -19.28 -7.31
N ASP A 215 -18.01 -18.84 -8.29
CA ASP A 215 -16.71 -19.42 -8.60
C ASP A 215 -15.60 -18.53 -7.99
N PRO A 216 -14.90 -19.01 -6.94
CA PRO A 216 -13.82 -18.26 -6.31
C PRO A 216 -12.68 -17.90 -7.26
N GLY A 217 -12.33 -18.78 -8.21
CA GLY A 217 -11.27 -18.55 -9.19
C GLY A 217 -11.58 -17.39 -10.12
N ALA A 218 -12.77 -17.42 -10.74
CA ALA A 218 -13.24 -16.36 -11.61
C ALA A 218 -13.35 -15.02 -10.86
N GLN A 219 -13.80 -15.02 -9.59
CA GLN A 219 -13.90 -13.79 -8.80
C GLN A 219 -12.54 -13.17 -8.47
N ILE A 220 -11.52 -13.99 -8.21
CA ILE A 220 -10.15 -13.52 -7.98
C ILE A 220 -9.60 -12.90 -9.26
N LEU A 221 -9.71 -13.60 -10.41
CA LEU A 221 -9.25 -13.10 -11.70
C LEU A 221 -9.95 -11.78 -12.08
N ILE A 222 -11.25 -11.68 -11.89
CA ILE A 222 -11.99 -10.43 -12.12
C ILE A 222 -11.41 -9.30 -11.25
N SER A 223 -11.11 -9.56 -9.98
CA SER A 223 -10.54 -8.54 -9.09
C SER A 223 -9.16 -8.07 -9.57
N LEU A 224 -8.34 -8.96 -10.16
CA LEU A 224 -7.04 -8.63 -10.73
C LEU A 224 -7.15 -7.82 -12.03
N LEU A 225 -8.22 -8.03 -12.82
CA LEU A 225 -8.43 -7.33 -14.08
C LEU A 225 -9.08 -5.95 -13.93
N ILE A 226 -9.84 -5.70 -12.86
CA ILE A 226 -10.52 -4.42 -12.61
C ILE A 226 -9.56 -3.22 -12.71
N PRO A 227 -8.39 -3.18 -12.02
CA PRO A 227 -7.50 -2.03 -12.08
C PRO A 227 -7.00 -1.73 -13.50
N PHE A 228 -6.66 -2.75 -14.27
CA PHE A 228 -6.23 -2.59 -15.66
C PHE A 228 -7.36 -2.08 -16.54
N GLY A 229 -8.56 -2.63 -16.39
CA GLY A 229 -9.74 -2.18 -17.13
C GLY A 229 -10.10 -0.72 -16.84
N ALA A 230 -10.09 -0.32 -15.57
CA ALA A 230 -10.34 1.05 -15.16
C ALA A 230 -9.27 2.02 -15.70
N TYR A 231 -8.00 1.63 -15.60
CA TYR A 231 -6.87 2.41 -16.10
C TYR A 231 -6.95 2.61 -17.62
N LEU A 232 -7.07 1.52 -18.39
CA LEU A 232 -7.09 1.58 -19.85
C LEU A 232 -8.28 2.37 -20.39
N VAL A 233 -9.47 2.22 -19.81
CA VAL A 233 -10.64 3.00 -20.22
C VAL A 233 -10.43 4.49 -19.93
N ALA A 234 -9.84 4.84 -18.80
CA ALA A 234 -9.56 6.23 -18.46
C ALA A 234 -8.52 6.86 -19.40
N GLU A 235 -7.40 6.17 -19.67
CA GLU A 235 -6.38 6.65 -20.60
C GLU A 235 -6.94 6.80 -22.02
N HIS A 236 -7.77 5.86 -22.48
CA HIS A 236 -8.42 5.96 -23.79
C HIS A 236 -9.36 7.18 -23.91
N LEU A 237 -9.97 7.59 -22.81
CA LEU A 237 -10.80 8.79 -22.72
C LEU A 237 -10.03 10.05 -22.33
N HIS A 238 -8.70 10.01 -22.38
CA HIS A 238 -7.81 11.11 -21.99
C HIS A 238 -8.05 11.61 -20.54
N CYS A 239 -8.45 10.69 -19.65
CA CYS A 239 -8.60 10.94 -18.22
C CYS A 239 -7.48 10.25 -17.43
N SER A 240 -7.38 10.54 -16.12
CA SER A 240 -6.33 9.93 -15.28
C SER A 240 -6.61 8.46 -15.01
N GLY A 241 -5.83 7.55 -15.63
CA GLY A 241 -5.84 6.12 -15.33
C GLY A 241 -5.45 5.82 -13.88
N ILE A 242 -4.58 6.62 -13.30
CA ILE A 242 -4.14 6.52 -11.91
C ILE A 242 -5.31 6.73 -10.95
N LEU A 243 -6.02 7.85 -11.09
CA LEU A 243 -7.20 8.15 -10.28
C LEU A 243 -8.34 7.15 -10.53
N ALA A 244 -8.42 6.61 -11.76
CA ALA A 244 -9.38 5.55 -12.07
C ALA A 244 -9.06 4.26 -11.32
N ALA A 245 -7.79 3.84 -11.23
CA ALA A 245 -7.38 2.66 -10.48
C ALA A 245 -7.64 2.83 -8.97
N VAL A 246 -7.32 3.99 -8.38
CA VAL A 246 -7.63 4.32 -6.98
C VAL A 246 -9.14 4.28 -6.71
N ALA A 247 -9.93 4.96 -7.54
CA ALA A 247 -11.39 5.00 -7.40
C ALA A 247 -12.03 3.61 -7.58
N ALA A 248 -11.46 2.78 -8.46
CA ALA A 248 -11.85 1.38 -8.63
C ALA A 248 -11.61 0.58 -7.34
N GLY A 249 -10.46 0.74 -6.68
CA GLY A 249 -10.14 0.11 -5.40
C GLY A 249 -11.09 0.52 -4.30
N ILE A 250 -11.32 1.82 -4.12
CA ILE A 250 -12.30 2.36 -3.14
C ILE A 250 -13.69 1.78 -3.41
N THR A 251 -14.13 1.74 -4.67
CA THR A 251 -15.45 1.21 -5.05
C THR A 251 -15.57 -0.29 -4.75
N MET A 252 -14.51 -1.06 -5.05
CA MET A 252 -14.46 -2.50 -4.73
C MET A 252 -14.59 -2.75 -3.23
N SER A 253 -13.97 -1.94 -2.42
CA SER A 253 -14.03 -1.98 -0.98
C SER A 253 -15.46 -1.79 -0.43
N TYR A 254 -16.24 -0.84 -0.98
CA TYR A 254 -17.66 -0.69 -0.64
C TYR A 254 -18.52 -1.88 -1.13
N ALA A 255 -18.15 -2.48 -2.25
CA ALA A 255 -18.82 -3.67 -2.74
C ALA A 255 -18.63 -4.87 -1.80
N GLU A 256 -17.46 -5.01 -1.19
CA GLU A 256 -17.16 -6.05 -0.21
C GLU A 256 -17.94 -5.91 1.09
N LEU A 257 -18.13 -4.70 1.58
CA LEU A 257 -18.91 -4.44 2.80
C LEU A 257 -20.37 -4.91 2.68
N ARG A 258 -20.87 -5.11 1.46
CA ARG A 258 -22.20 -5.71 1.23
C ARG A 258 -22.30 -7.20 1.59
N GLY A 259 -21.17 -7.85 1.91
CA GLY A 259 -21.11 -9.19 2.48
C GLY A 259 -21.57 -10.35 1.58
N LYS A 260 -21.66 -10.13 0.26
CA LYS A 260 -22.21 -11.13 -0.68
C LYS A 260 -21.24 -12.23 -1.06
N ALA A 261 -19.94 -11.98 -0.98
CA ALA A 261 -18.92 -12.97 -1.34
C ALA A 261 -18.74 -14.03 -0.25
N LEU A 262 -18.48 -15.26 -0.66
CA LEU A 262 -18.15 -16.35 0.26
C LEU A 262 -16.87 -16.04 1.06
N GLY A 263 -16.83 -16.49 2.32
CA GLY A 263 -15.67 -16.27 3.19
C GLY A 263 -14.37 -16.82 2.58
N ILE A 264 -14.44 -18.01 1.99
CA ILE A 264 -13.28 -18.65 1.33
C ILE A 264 -12.76 -17.83 0.13
N THR A 265 -13.65 -17.19 -0.62
CA THR A 265 -13.27 -16.31 -1.75
C THR A 265 -12.52 -15.08 -1.25
N ARG A 266 -12.99 -14.46 -0.15
CA ARG A 266 -12.32 -13.30 0.46
C ARG A 266 -10.91 -13.66 0.94
N VAL A 267 -10.77 -14.77 1.69
CA VAL A 267 -9.46 -15.21 2.21
C VAL A 267 -8.47 -15.49 1.07
N ARG A 268 -8.90 -16.25 0.05
CA ARG A 268 -8.03 -16.57 -1.09
C ARG A 268 -7.66 -15.34 -1.90
N ARG A 269 -8.61 -14.42 -2.13
CA ARG A 269 -8.35 -13.19 -2.86
C ARG A 269 -7.34 -12.31 -2.14
N ASN A 270 -7.47 -12.16 -0.82
CA ASN A 270 -6.49 -11.40 -0.03
C ASN A 270 -5.09 -12.02 -0.14
N ALA A 271 -4.96 -13.35 -0.02
CA ALA A 271 -3.67 -14.02 -0.15
C ALA A 271 -3.03 -13.84 -1.55
N VAL A 272 -3.84 -13.88 -2.61
CA VAL A 272 -3.36 -13.61 -3.97
C VAL A 272 -2.88 -12.16 -4.10
N TRP A 273 -3.66 -11.20 -3.60
CA TRP A 273 -3.28 -9.79 -3.65
C TRP A 273 -2.05 -9.47 -2.79
N ASP A 274 -1.87 -10.11 -1.63
CA ASP A 274 -0.66 -9.98 -0.81
C ASP A 274 0.58 -10.47 -1.58
N THR A 275 0.44 -11.58 -2.30
CA THR A 275 1.52 -12.13 -3.14
C THR A 275 1.84 -11.19 -4.31
N VAL A 276 0.81 -10.68 -4.98
CA VAL A 276 0.97 -9.73 -6.10
C VAL A 276 1.65 -8.45 -5.61
N GLN A 277 1.21 -7.86 -4.50
CA GLN A 277 1.82 -6.67 -3.92
C GLN A 277 3.29 -6.89 -3.56
N PHE A 278 3.59 -8.00 -2.90
CA PHE A 278 4.97 -8.37 -2.54
C PHE A 278 5.86 -8.49 -3.77
N ALA A 279 5.38 -9.18 -4.82
CA ALA A 279 6.12 -9.37 -6.06
C ALA A 279 6.33 -8.03 -6.80
N LEU A 280 5.27 -7.25 -6.99
CA LEU A 280 5.35 -5.98 -7.73
C LEU A 280 6.26 -4.96 -7.03
N ASN A 281 6.08 -4.75 -5.73
CA ASN A 281 6.95 -3.84 -4.96
C ASN A 281 8.40 -4.32 -5.00
N GLY A 282 8.63 -5.62 -4.82
CA GLY A 282 9.97 -6.17 -4.84
C GLY A 282 10.67 -6.02 -6.19
N ILE A 283 9.97 -6.31 -7.27
CA ILE A 283 10.50 -6.18 -8.65
C ILE A 283 10.88 -4.73 -8.93
N ILE A 284 10.05 -3.75 -8.55
CA ILE A 284 10.34 -2.33 -8.78
C ILE A 284 11.67 -1.94 -8.11
N PHE A 285 11.90 -2.32 -6.86
CA PHE A 285 13.13 -1.98 -6.16
C PHE A 285 14.36 -2.74 -6.69
N VAL A 286 14.20 -4.00 -7.12
CA VAL A 286 15.29 -4.75 -7.80
C VAL A 286 15.63 -4.08 -9.12
N LEU A 287 14.64 -3.66 -9.92
CA LEU A 287 14.85 -2.93 -11.17
C LEU A 287 15.52 -1.57 -10.96
N LEU A 288 15.18 -0.86 -9.89
CA LEU A 288 15.92 0.36 -9.53
C LEU A 288 17.40 0.05 -9.31
N GLY A 289 17.70 -1.00 -8.55
CA GLY A 289 19.08 -1.43 -8.31
C GLY A 289 19.81 -1.81 -9.58
N GLU A 290 19.15 -2.54 -10.46
CA GLU A 290 19.69 -2.98 -11.74
C GLU A 290 20.05 -1.80 -12.66
N GLN A 291 19.26 -0.74 -12.66
CA GLN A 291 19.50 0.44 -13.47
C GLN A 291 20.53 1.40 -12.88
N LEU A 292 20.83 1.31 -11.57
CA LEU A 292 21.73 2.22 -10.87
C LEU A 292 23.09 2.43 -11.56
N PRO A 293 23.82 1.41 -12.02
CA PRO A 293 25.12 1.63 -12.67
C PRO A 293 25.00 2.47 -13.94
N GLY A 294 23.98 2.22 -14.76
CA GLY A 294 23.69 3.00 -15.97
C GLY A 294 23.29 4.43 -15.66
N ILE A 295 22.41 4.62 -14.66
CA ILE A 295 21.96 5.94 -14.19
C ILE A 295 23.15 6.77 -13.66
N VAL A 296 24.04 6.18 -12.86
CA VAL A 296 25.22 6.87 -12.33
C VAL A 296 26.16 7.29 -13.45
N SER A 297 26.43 6.42 -14.42
CA SER A 297 27.31 6.73 -15.54
C SER A 297 26.72 7.82 -16.47
N GLY A 298 25.41 7.78 -16.72
CA GLY A 298 24.70 8.80 -17.48
C GLY A 298 24.72 10.18 -16.80
N ALA A 299 24.38 10.21 -15.50
CA ALA A 299 24.40 11.44 -14.70
C ALA A 299 25.79 12.07 -14.61
N ALA A 300 26.84 11.26 -14.42
CA ALA A 300 28.22 11.74 -14.38
C ALA A 300 28.64 12.43 -15.68
N ARG A 301 28.17 11.93 -16.84
CA ARG A 301 28.40 12.55 -18.16
C ARG A 301 27.73 13.93 -18.24
N VAL A 302 26.46 14.03 -17.80
CA VAL A 302 25.70 15.28 -17.82
C VAL A 302 26.36 16.33 -16.92
N VAL A 303 26.88 15.96 -15.76
CA VAL A 303 27.58 16.89 -14.85
C VAL A 303 28.84 17.47 -15.47
N THR A 304 29.61 16.65 -16.18
CA THR A 304 30.79 17.16 -16.90
C THR A 304 30.43 18.12 -18.03
N GLU A 305 29.31 17.91 -18.72
CA GLU A 305 28.79 18.80 -19.75
C GLU A 305 28.25 20.12 -19.19
N THR A 306 27.78 20.15 -17.94
CA THR A 306 27.26 21.37 -17.25
C THR A 306 28.35 22.21 -16.58
N GLY A 307 29.64 21.84 -16.72
CA GLY A 307 30.79 22.63 -16.23
C GLY A 307 31.19 22.37 -14.79
N HIS A 308 30.59 21.40 -14.11
CA HIS A 308 31.04 20.94 -12.79
C HIS A 308 31.95 19.71 -12.97
N VAL A 309 33.22 19.83 -12.61
CA VAL A 309 34.26 18.81 -12.86
C VAL A 309 34.17 17.61 -11.91
N ASP A 310 33.43 17.71 -10.80
CA ASP A 310 33.46 16.69 -9.74
C ASP A 310 32.09 16.02 -9.53
N PRO A 311 31.96 14.69 -9.73
CA PRO A 311 30.72 13.94 -9.48
C PRO A 311 30.18 14.03 -8.04
N ILE A 312 30.98 14.50 -7.09
CA ILE A 312 30.58 14.65 -5.69
C ILE A 312 29.40 15.64 -5.53
N TRP A 313 29.25 16.59 -6.45
CA TRP A 313 28.12 17.52 -6.48
C TRP A 313 26.78 16.84 -6.66
N LEU A 314 26.72 15.69 -7.33
CA LEU A 314 25.50 14.89 -7.47
C LEU A 314 24.95 14.45 -6.11
N ILE A 315 25.84 14.02 -5.21
CA ILE A 315 25.46 13.65 -3.84
C ILE A 315 24.98 14.90 -3.08
N GLY A 316 25.65 16.03 -3.27
CA GLY A 316 25.24 17.32 -2.68
C GLY A 316 23.82 17.71 -3.12
N TYR A 317 23.50 17.57 -4.39
CA TYR A 317 22.15 17.85 -4.92
C TYR A 317 21.08 16.92 -4.32
N VAL A 318 21.36 15.60 -4.23
CA VAL A 318 20.46 14.63 -3.59
C VAL A 318 20.19 15.00 -2.14
N ILE A 319 21.23 15.33 -1.38
CA ILE A 319 21.09 15.74 0.03
C ILE A 319 20.29 17.04 0.14
N ALA A 320 20.57 18.04 -0.70
CA ALA A 320 19.90 19.32 -0.69
C ALA A 320 18.39 19.16 -1.04
N ILE A 321 18.06 18.34 -2.04
CA ILE A 321 16.67 18.06 -2.39
C ILE A 321 15.94 17.35 -1.23
N ASN A 322 16.55 16.33 -0.62
CA ASN A 322 15.95 15.65 0.53
C ASN A 322 15.76 16.58 1.73
N ALA A 323 16.74 17.43 2.02
CA ALA A 323 16.66 18.41 3.09
C ALA A 323 15.51 19.43 2.81
N ALA A 324 15.39 19.89 1.58
CA ALA A 324 14.31 20.80 1.17
C ALA A 324 12.93 20.11 1.28
N LEU A 325 12.80 18.89 0.81
CA LEU A 325 11.58 18.09 0.92
C LEU A 325 11.15 17.92 2.39
N ALA A 326 12.09 17.57 3.28
CA ALA A 326 11.84 17.43 4.70
C ALA A 326 11.49 18.78 5.36
N ALA A 327 12.20 19.87 5.00
CA ALA A 327 11.97 21.20 5.54
C ALA A 327 10.61 21.79 5.10
N LEU A 328 10.25 21.66 3.82
CA LEU A 328 8.95 22.11 3.31
C LEU A 328 7.80 21.31 3.94
N ARG A 329 7.96 20.00 4.08
CA ARG A 329 6.98 19.15 4.78
C ARG A 329 6.85 19.54 6.25
N PHE A 330 7.98 19.75 6.94
CA PHE A 330 7.96 20.22 8.33
C PHE A 330 7.25 21.56 8.45
N ALA A 331 7.60 22.54 7.60
CA ALA A 331 6.97 23.86 7.60
C ALA A 331 5.45 23.77 7.37
N TRP A 332 5.02 22.97 6.40
CA TRP A 332 3.60 22.77 6.11
C TRP A 332 2.85 22.13 7.27
N VAL A 333 3.37 21.02 7.80
CA VAL A 333 2.75 20.31 8.94
C VAL A 333 2.71 21.21 10.18
N TRP A 334 3.76 22.00 10.41
CA TRP A 334 3.82 22.96 11.51
C TRP A 334 2.75 24.06 11.37
N VAL A 335 2.59 24.64 10.18
CA VAL A 335 1.58 25.67 9.88
C VAL A 335 0.17 25.08 10.01
N SER A 336 -0.09 23.91 9.41
CA SER A 336 -1.37 23.22 9.46
C SER A 336 -1.78 22.88 10.90
N LEU A 337 -0.84 22.39 11.71
CA LEU A 337 -1.06 22.12 13.12
C LEU A 337 -1.44 23.40 13.90
N HIS A 338 -0.70 24.49 13.71
CA HIS A 338 -0.99 25.75 14.39
C HIS A 338 -2.36 26.30 13.99
N PHE A 339 -2.72 26.18 12.71
CA PHE A 339 -4.03 26.59 12.23
C PHE A 339 -5.16 25.74 12.85
N THR A 340 -4.94 24.43 12.96
CA THR A 340 -5.89 23.50 13.60
C THR A 340 -6.07 23.83 15.10
N LEU A 341 -4.96 24.05 15.82
CA LEU A 341 -4.99 24.45 17.23
C LEU A 341 -5.70 25.81 17.43
N PHE A 342 -5.45 26.76 16.56
CA PHE A 342 -6.12 28.08 16.59
C PHE A 342 -7.63 27.95 16.36
N ARG A 343 -8.06 27.14 15.38
CA ARG A 343 -9.50 26.84 15.15
C ARG A 343 -10.16 26.15 16.36
N ALA A 344 -9.47 25.19 16.95
CA ALA A 344 -9.97 24.46 18.12
C ALA A 344 -10.10 25.37 19.35
N ALA A 345 -9.10 26.22 19.59
CA ALA A 345 -9.15 27.20 20.67
C ALA A 345 -10.34 28.18 20.50
N ARG A 346 -10.63 28.61 19.27
CA ARG A 346 -11.83 29.42 18.98
C ARG A 346 -13.15 28.70 19.22
N ARG A 347 -13.15 27.37 19.20
CA ARG A 347 -14.33 26.52 19.47
C ARG A 347 -14.42 26.07 20.93
N GLY A 348 -13.49 26.52 21.80
CA GLY A 348 -13.44 26.13 23.21
C GLY A 348 -13.01 24.67 23.44
N GLN A 349 -12.37 24.05 22.45
CA GLN A 349 -11.86 22.68 22.58
C GLN A 349 -10.40 22.71 23.02
N GLU A 350 -10.10 22.06 24.15
CA GLU A 350 -8.72 21.84 24.58
C GLU A 350 -8.11 20.68 23.78
N ILE A 351 -7.19 20.99 22.85
CA ILE A 351 -6.39 19.99 22.16
C ILE A 351 -4.98 19.97 22.76
N ARG A 352 -4.53 18.83 23.22
CA ARG A 352 -3.14 18.65 23.66
C ARG A 352 -2.20 18.91 22.49
N LYS A 353 -1.20 19.76 22.68
CA LYS A 353 -0.15 20.00 21.69
C LYS A 353 0.68 18.73 21.52
N PRO A 354 0.84 18.20 20.29
CA PRO A 354 1.70 17.05 20.08
C PRO A 354 3.16 17.42 20.37
N HIS A 355 3.94 16.43 20.77
CA HIS A 355 5.37 16.60 21.05
C HIS A 355 6.11 16.95 19.73
N TRP A 356 7.06 17.88 19.79
CA TRP A 356 7.82 18.33 18.60
C TRP A 356 8.50 17.19 17.83
N LYS A 357 8.95 16.13 18.52
CA LYS A 357 9.50 14.93 17.90
C LYS A 357 8.53 14.25 16.92
N LEU A 358 7.21 14.31 17.19
CA LEU A 358 6.20 13.78 16.27
C LEU A 358 6.12 14.60 14.97
N LEU A 359 6.30 15.91 15.02
CA LEU A 359 6.34 16.74 13.81
C LEU A 359 7.57 16.40 12.95
N VAL A 360 8.73 16.24 13.61
CA VAL A 360 9.96 15.83 12.91
C VAL A 360 9.81 14.42 12.35
N ALA A 361 9.26 13.48 13.13
CA ALA A 361 8.99 12.12 12.68
C ALA A 361 8.04 12.08 11.47
N THR A 362 6.95 12.88 11.49
CA THR A 362 6.01 13.01 10.36
C THR A 362 6.72 13.54 9.10
N SER A 363 7.66 14.47 9.28
CA SER A 363 8.44 15.02 8.17
C SER A 363 9.43 14.00 7.60
N LEU A 364 10.07 13.21 8.46
CA LEU A 364 11.02 12.16 8.09
C LEU A 364 10.30 10.91 7.55
N ALA A 365 9.06 10.67 7.95
CA ALA A 365 8.20 9.61 7.41
C ALA A 365 7.78 9.84 5.95
N GLY A 366 8.08 10.99 5.38
CA GLY A 366 7.92 11.27 3.96
C GLY A 366 8.93 10.51 3.08
N VAL A 367 8.96 9.20 3.14
CA VAL A 367 9.82 8.33 2.32
C VAL A 367 9.28 8.28 0.89
N ARG A 368 10.16 8.17 -0.10
CA ARG A 368 9.80 7.99 -1.51
C ARG A 368 9.96 6.52 -1.87
N GLY A 369 9.05 6.03 -2.72
CA GLY A 369 8.97 4.60 -3.00
C GLY A 369 8.87 4.25 -4.47
N ALA A 370 8.17 3.15 -4.70
CA ALA A 370 8.02 2.52 -6.00
C ALA A 370 7.38 3.44 -7.05
N ILE A 371 6.37 4.23 -6.67
CA ILE A 371 5.64 5.12 -7.59
C ILE A 371 6.51 6.29 -8.05
N THR A 372 7.39 6.81 -7.17
CA THR A 372 8.39 7.82 -7.55
C THR A 372 9.31 7.29 -8.65
N LEU A 373 9.78 6.05 -8.53
CA LEU A 373 10.63 5.44 -9.55
C LEU A 373 9.85 5.22 -10.85
N ALA A 374 8.66 4.63 -10.74
CA ALA A 374 7.81 4.41 -11.91
C ALA A 374 7.56 5.71 -12.66
N GLY A 375 7.18 6.77 -11.93
CA GLY A 375 6.92 8.08 -12.51
C GLY A 375 8.12 8.68 -13.23
N ILE A 376 9.33 8.66 -12.63
CA ILE A 376 10.51 9.27 -13.26
C ILE A 376 10.93 8.54 -14.55
N LEU A 377 10.74 7.23 -14.62
CA LEU A 377 11.08 6.42 -15.79
C LEU A 377 10.15 6.70 -16.98
N THR A 378 8.97 7.29 -16.76
CA THR A 378 8.03 7.69 -17.83
C THR A 378 8.41 9.01 -18.52
N LEU A 379 9.48 9.68 -18.09
CA LEU A 379 9.98 10.84 -18.82
C LEU A 379 10.29 10.46 -20.29
N PRO A 380 9.82 11.24 -21.29
CA PRO A 380 10.04 10.95 -22.69
C PRO A 380 11.53 10.83 -23.02
N PHE A 381 11.85 10.02 -24.01
CA PHE A 381 13.22 9.96 -24.55
C PHE A 381 13.54 11.16 -25.44
N PHE A 382 12.54 11.64 -26.17
CA PHE A 382 12.65 12.75 -27.14
C PHE A 382 11.55 13.77 -26.93
N LEU A 383 11.76 14.98 -27.42
CA LEU A 383 10.73 16.01 -27.56
C LEU A 383 9.76 15.67 -28.70
N ASP A 384 8.72 16.50 -28.92
CA ASP A 384 7.69 16.27 -29.96
C ASP A 384 8.25 16.19 -31.38
N ASP A 385 9.47 16.71 -31.62
CA ASP A 385 10.15 16.59 -32.90
C ASP A 385 10.69 15.17 -33.19
N GLY A 386 10.63 14.27 -32.21
CA GLY A 386 11.09 12.89 -32.30
C GLY A 386 12.61 12.71 -32.48
N VAL A 387 13.39 13.78 -32.46
CA VAL A 387 14.83 13.77 -32.72
C VAL A 387 15.62 14.37 -31.54
N THR A 388 15.14 15.47 -30.96
CA THR A 388 15.82 16.15 -29.85
C THR A 388 15.64 15.37 -28.55
N PRO A 389 16.74 14.94 -27.88
CA PRO A 389 16.64 14.25 -26.61
C PRO A 389 15.94 15.10 -25.55
N PHE A 390 15.15 14.46 -24.69
CA PHE A 390 14.51 15.15 -23.58
C PHE A 390 15.58 15.73 -22.61
N PRO A 391 15.54 17.05 -22.30
CA PRO A 391 16.63 17.70 -21.61
C PRO A 391 16.80 17.19 -20.18
N ALA A 392 18.04 16.93 -19.78
CA ALA A 392 18.43 16.48 -18.44
C ALA A 392 17.68 15.23 -17.92
N ARG A 393 17.18 14.34 -18.80
CA ARG A 393 16.43 13.13 -18.43
C ARG A 393 17.23 12.24 -17.49
N ASP A 394 18.45 11.88 -17.85
CA ASP A 394 19.30 10.96 -17.06
C ASP A 394 19.65 11.54 -15.69
N LEU A 395 19.89 12.86 -15.64
CA LEU A 395 20.11 13.56 -14.39
C LEU A 395 18.86 13.56 -13.50
N ALA A 396 17.68 13.77 -14.07
CA ALA A 396 16.42 13.72 -13.32
C ALA A 396 16.18 12.31 -12.74
N ILE A 397 16.44 11.25 -13.51
CA ILE A 397 16.33 9.86 -13.05
C ILE A 397 17.34 9.59 -11.92
N PHE A 398 18.59 10.05 -12.07
CA PHE A 398 19.60 9.91 -11.02
C PHE A 398 19.18 10.60 -9.71
N LEU A 399 18.74 11.85 -9.80
CA LEU A 399 18.32 12.62 -8.62
C LEU A 399 17.11 11.97 -7.93
N ALA A 400 16.13 11.49 -8.69
CA ALA A 400 14.98 10.78 -8.14
C ALA A 400 15.40 9.47 -7.44
N ALA A 401 16.25 8.65 -8.07
CA ALA A 401 16.79 7.42 -7.49
C ALA A 401 17.57 7.72 -6.19
N GLY A 402 18.41 8.75 -6.21
CA GLY A 402 19.16 9.20 -5.04
C GLY A 402 18.24 9.67 -3.91
N VAL A 403 17.17 10.39 -4.24
CA VAL A 403 16.16 10.84 -3.26
C VAL A 403 15.44 9.65 -2.64
N ILE A 404 15.07 8.62 -3.41
CA ILE A 404 14.45 7.39 -2.90
C ILE A 404 15.39 6.71 -1.90
N ILE A 405 16.62 6.43 -2.31
CA ILE A 405 17.60 5.71 -1.48
C ILE A 405 17.91 6.49 -0.19
N PHE A 406 18.18 7.81 -0.32
CA PHE A 406 18.50 8.63 0.83
C PHE A 406 17.33 8.75 1.81
N SER A 407 16.09 8.95 1.32
CA SER A 407 14.90 9.04 2.18
C SER A 407 14.63 7.74 2.92
N LEU A 408 14.84 6.57 2.27
CA LEU A 408 14.74 5.25 2.89
C LEU A 408 15.77 5.09 4.03
N ILE A 409 17.03 5.45 3.79
CA ILE A 409 18.10 5.38 4.81
C ILE A 409 17.79 6.33 5.97
N ALA A 410 17.46 7.58 5.65
CA ALA A 410 17.17 8.61 6.66
C ALA A 410 15.99 8.23 7.57
N ALA A 411 14.91 7.69 7.00
CA ALA A 411 13.76 7.23 7.77
C ALA A 411 14.11 5.99 8.62
N SER A 412 14.87 5.04 8.06
CA SER A 412 15.24 3.81 8.75
C SER A 412 16.07 4.03 10.00
N VAL A 413 16.95 5.04 9.96
CA VAL A 413 17.81 5.42 11.09
C VAL A 413 17.10 6.43 11.98
N GLY A 414 16.45 7.43 11.38
CA GLY A 414 15.91 8.57 12.12
C GLY A 414 14.61 8.27 12.85
N LEU A 415 13.67 7.51 12.27
CA LEU A 415 12.39 7.23 12.94
C LEU A 415 12.57 6.44 14.24
N PRO A 416 13.34 5.33 14.29
CA PRO A 416 13.58 4.64 15.55
C PRO A 416 14.22 5.53 16.61
N PHE A 417 15.17 6.38 16.23
CA PHE A 417 15.82 7.30 17.15
C PHE A 417 14.87 8.37 17.70
N LEU A 418 13.99 8.93 16.86
CA LEU A 418 13.05 9.98 17.27
C LEU A 418 11.92 9.45 18.14
N LEU A 419 11.45 8.21 17.87
CA LEU A 419 10.25 7.66 18.49
C LEU A 419 10.52 6.83 19.74
N LYS A 420 11.80 6.48 20.01
CA LYS A 420 12.21 5.58 21.12
C LYS A 420 11.69 6.00 22.50
N ASP A 421 11.60 7.31 22.79
CA ASP A 421 11.27 7.84 24.11
C ASP A 421 9.96 8.64 24.11
N ILE A 422 9.05 8.39 23.16
CA ILE A 422 7.78 9.11 23.11
C ILE A 422 6.73 8.27 23.84
N GLU A 423 6.24 8.81 24.95
CA GLU A 423 5.01 8.32 25.56
C GLU A 423 3.82 8.70 24.65
N LEU A 424 3.27 7.69 23.99
CA LEU A 424 2.07 7.86 23.19
C LEU A 424 0.87 8.03 24.11
N PRO A 425 -0.09 8.93 23.80
CA PRO A 425 -1.35 8.94 24.50
C PRO A 425 -1.98 7.55 24.47
N PRO A 426 -2.60 7.09 25.56
CA PRO A 426 -3.32 5.83 25.54
C PRO A 426 -4.32 5.85 24.37
N GLU A 427 -4.26 4.81 23.58
CA GLU A 427 -5.20 4.64 22.46
C GLU A 427 -6.64 4.57 23.02
N PRO A 428 -7.63 5.09 22.26
CA PRO A 428 -9.02 4.76 22.57
C PRO A 428 -9.12 3.24 22.67
N ASP A 429 -9.76 2.75 23.71
CA ASP A 429 -9.86 1.32 23.99
C ASP A 429 -10.71 0.62 22.89
N HIS A 430 -10.06 0.33 21.75
CA HIS A 430 -10.66 -0.41 20.64
C HIS A 430 -11.10 -1.81 21.09
N HIS A 431 -10.60 -2.29 22.22
CA HIS A 431 -11.03 -3.56 22.79
C HIS A 431 -12.50 -3.53 23.20
N GLN A 432 -13.01 -2.42 23.74
CA GLN A 432 -14.43 -2.31 24.09
C GLN A 432 -15.33 -2.32 22.84
N GLU A 433 -14.91 -1.64 21.79
CA GLU A 433 -15.63 -1.63 20.52
C GLU A 433 -15.62 -3.02 19.87
N GLU A 434 -14.47 -3.70 19.86
CA GLU A 434 -14.33 -5.07 19.37
C GLU A 434 -15.18 -6.04 20.19
N ASP A 435 -15.12 -5.98 21.52
CA ASP A 435 -15.90 -6.84 22.41
C ASP A 435 -17.41 -6.61 22.20
N THR A 436 -17.85 -5.35 22.07
CA THR A 436 -19.24 -5.02 21.76
C THR A 436 -19.70 -5.62 20.42
N ALA A 437 -18.88 -5.50 19.37
CA ALA A 437 -19.17 -6.05 18.07
C ALA A 437 -19.21 -7.60 18.09
N ARG A 438 -18.30 -8.24 18.83
CA ARG A 438 -18.25 -9.69 19.00
C ARG A 438 -19.46 -10.23 19.78
N ILE A 439 -19.89 -9.51 20.83
CA ILE A 439 -21.11 -9.85 21.59
C ILE A 439 -22.33 -9.75 20.67
N ALA A 440 -22.51 -8.64 19.98
CA ALA A 440 -23.63 -8.45 19.06
C ALA A 440 -23.67 -9.51 17.94
N SER A 441 -22.50 -9.92 17.41
CA SER A 441 -22.41 -10.97 16.40
C SER A 441 -22.76 -12.35 16.96
N ALA A 442 -22.35 -12.67 18.21
CA ALA A 442 -22.67 -13.92 18.88
C ALA A 442 -24.17 -14.02 19.21
N GLU A 443 -24.81 -12.93 19.67
CA GLU A 443 -26.25 -12.85 19.85
C GLU A 443 -27.03 -13.08 18.54
N ALA A 444 -26.55 -12.48 17.43
CA ALA A 444 -27.15 -12.69 16.13
C ALA A 444 -27.05 -14.16 15.68
N ALA A 445 -25.93 -14.83 16.00
CA ALA A 445 -25.75 -16.26 15.73
C ALA A 445 -26.73 -17.10 16.55
N ILE A 446 -26.89 -16.82 17.86
CA ILE A 446 -27.85 -17.50 18.73
C ILE A 446 -29.27 -17.39 18.16
N ARG A 447 -29.71 -16.16 17.83
CA ARG A 447 -31.04 -15.95 17.21
C ARG A 447 -31.23 -16.74 15.92
N MET A 448 -30.21 -16.87 15.09
CA MET A 448 -30.28 -17.64 13.85
C MET A 448 -30.35 -19.15 14.14
N ILE A 449 -29.59 -19.66 15.11
CA ILE A 449 -29.62 -21.07 15.52
C ILE A 449 -31.02 -21.43 16.04
N GLU A 450 -31.60 -20.61 16.91
CA GLU A 450 -32.96 -20.80 17.42
C GLU A 450 -33.99 -20.88 16.29
N LYS A 451 -33.92 -19.95 15.35
CA LYS A 451 -34.81 -19.91 14.18
C LYS A 451 -34.67 -21.16 13.31
N LEU A 452 -33.44 -21.57 13.01
CA LEU A 452 -33.15 -22.73 12.18
C LEU A 452 -33.51 -24.04 12.90
N GLN A 453 -33.22 -24.16 14.19
CA GLN A 453 -33.59 -25.28 15.03
C GLN A 453 -35.12 -25.51 14.98
N HIS A 454 -35.89 -24.45 15.19
CA HIS A 454 -37.35 -24.50 15.12
C HIS A 454 -37.84 -24.93 13.72
N ALA A 455 -37.33 -24.27 12.67
CA ALA A 455 -37.74 -24.58 11.29
C ALA A 455 -37.33 -25.97 10.82
N MET A 456 -36.22 -26.52 11.32
CA MET A 456 -35.69 -27.84 10.91
C MET A 456 -36.24 -29.00 11.77
N SER A 457 -36.74 -28.74 12.96
CA SER A 457 -37.34 -29.75 13.86
C SER A 457 -38.83 -29.94 13.60
N GLU A 458 -39.50 -28.97 12.95
CA GLU A 458 -40.96 -28.99 12.73
C GLU A 458 -41.36 -30.19 11.84
N GLY A 459 -42.23 -31.07 12.39
CA GLY A 459 -42.77 -32.21 11.65
C GLY A 459 -41.81 -33.39 11.45
N ARG A 460 -40.65 -33.45 12.14
CA ARG A 460 -39.64 -34.51 12.02
C ARG A 460 -39.62 -35.43 13.23
N THR A 461 -39.31 -36.69 12.98
CA THR A 461 -39.15 -37.73 14.02
C THR A 461 -37.83 -37.63 14.78
N ASP A 462 -36.86 -36.91 14.24
CA ASP A 462 -35.52 -36.66 14.80
C ASP A 462 -35.36 -35.25 15.41
N ALA A 463 -36.47 -34.59 15.79
CA ALA A 463 -36.50 -33.22 16.34
C ALA A 463 -35.57 -33.06 17.57
N ASP A 464 -35.44 -34.08 18.41
CA ASP A 464 -34.59 -34.04 19.61
C ASP A 464 -33.09 -33.83 19.26
N LEU A 465 -32.62 -34.42 18.13
CA LEU A 465 -31.24 -34.22 17.66
C LEU A 465 -30.96 -32.75 17.34
N TYR A 466 -31.90 -32.07 16.67
CA TYR A 466 -31.76 -30.63 16.38
C TYR A 466 -31.80 -29.78 17.66
N GLY A 467 -32.58 -30.22 18.66
CA GLY A 467 -32.63 -29.64 20.00
C GLY A 467 -31.27 -29.68 20.70
N GLU A 468 -30.71 -30.86 20.78
CA GLU A 468 -29.42 -31.10 21.46
C GLU A 468 -28.27 -30.37 20.80
N VAL A 469 -28.13 -30.47 19.47
CA VAL A 469 -27.08 -29.78 18.71
C VAL A 469 -27.23 -28.26 18.80
N GLY A 470 -28.45 -27.74 18.67
CA GLY A 470 -28.73 -26.32 18.78
C GLY A 470 -28.37 -25.76 20.15
N THR A 471 -28.75 -26.46 21.22
CA THR A 471 -28.42 -26.05 22.60
C THR A 471 -26.90 -26.03 22.83
N ARG A 472 -26.19 -27.07 22.40
CA ARG A 472 -24.72 -27.10 22.50
C ARG A 472 -24.03 -25.98 21.76
N LEU A 473 -24.50 -25.65 20.54
CA LEU A 473 -23.94 -24.55 19.76
C LEU A 473 -24.23 -23.19 20.42
N MET A 474 -25.45 -22.95 20.89
CA MET A 474 -25.80 -21.73 21.58
C MET A 474 -24.99 -21.53 22.87
N GLU A 475 -24.71 -22.61 23.59
CA GLU A 475 -23.87 -22.56 24.80
C GLU A 475 -22.45 -22.08 24.49
N LEU A 476 -21.83 -22.51 23.40
CA LEU A 476 -20.53 -22.03 22.95
C LEU A 476 -20.54 -20.53 22.65
N TYR A 477 -21.63 -20.00 22.10
CA TYR A 477 -21.77 -18.57 21.85
C TYR A 477 -22.02 -17.79 23.16
N ARG A 478 -22.80 -18.32 24.10
CA ARG A 478 -23.00 -17.71 25.43
C ARG A 478 -21.69 -17.61 26.21
N GLN A 479 -20.88 -18.67 26.22
CA GLN A 479 -19.56 -18.65 26.85
C GLN A 479 -18.65 -17.57 26.24
N ARG A 480 -18.75 -17.32 24.93
CA ARG A 480 -18.03 -16.19 24.28
C ARG A 480 -18.54 -14.84 24.75
N ILE A 481 -19.84 -14.68 24.88
CA ILE A 481 -20.46 -13.44 25.39
C ILE A 481 -20.00 -13.20 26.81
N ASP A 482 -20.08 -14.20 27.68
CA ASP A 482 -19.67 -14.10 29.08
C ASP A 482 -18.19 -13.73 29.24
N GLY A 483 -17.31 -14.35 28.44
CA GLY A 483 -15.89 -14.03 28.45
C GLY A 483 -15.58 -12.59 28.00
N ARG A 484 -16.37 -12.04 27.06
CA ARG A 484 -16.18 -10.70 26.50
C ARG A 484 -16.94 -9.59 27.25
N SER A 485 -17.92 -9.95 28.09
CA SER A 485 -18.66 -8.99 28.93
C SER A 485 -17.93 -8.64 30.23
N LYS A 486 -16.84 -9.32 30.55
CA LYS A 486 -16.02 -9.06 31.74
C LYS A 486 -15.28 -7.73 31.63
N ILE A 487 -15.08 -7.05 32.76
CA ILE A 487 -14.46 -5.72 32.84
C ILE A 487 -13.29 -5.79 33.85
N GLY A 488 -12.28 -4.95 33.64
CA GLY A 488 -11.14 -4.84 34.55
C GLY A 488 -10.24 -6.09 34.51
N ASP A 489 -9.76 -6.51 35.68
CA ASP A 489 -8.81 -7.63 35.83
C ASP A 489 -9.37 -8.97 35.31
N GLU A 490 -10.67 -9.20 35.44
CA GLU A 490 -11.33 -10.39 34.92
C GLU A 490 -11.32 -10.44 33.38
N ALA A 491 -11.41 -9.29 32.71
CA ALA A 491 -11.29 -9.22 31.26
C ALA A 491 -9.86 -9.56 30.79
N GLU A 492 -8.87 -9.11 31.54
CA GLU A 492 -7.46 -9.41 31.23
C GLU A 492 -7.16 -10.89 31.42
N GLU A 493 -7.68 -11.50 32.48
CA GLU A 493 -7.57 -12.95 32.71
C GLU A 493 -8.28 -13.75 31.60
N ALA A 494 -9.49 -13.36 31.20
CA ALA A 494 -10.21 -14.00 30.11
C ALA A 494 -9.43 -13.95 28.78
N ARG A 495 -8.80 -12.82 28.45
CA ARG A 495 -7.95 -12.66 27.28
C ARG A 495 -6.70 -13.55 27.33
N ARG A 496 -6.06 -13.65 28.50
CA ARG A 496 -4.93 -14.58 28.70
C ARG A 496 -5.34 -16.04 28.51
N MET A 497 -6.51 -16.41 29.01
CA MET A 497 -7.06 -17.77 28.79
C MET A 497 -7.33 -18.03 27.31
N GLU A 498 -7.90 -17.08 26.59
CA GLU A 498 -8.14 -17.18 25.13
C GLU A 498 -6.82 -17.34 24.35
N GLU A 499 -5.78 -16.59 24.72
CA GLU A 499 -4.46 -16.73 24.09
C GLU A 499 -3.81 -18.11 24.35
N VAL A 500 -3.95 -18.62 25.57
CA VAL A 500 -3.49 -19.98 25.92
C VAL A 500 -4.28 -21.05 25.15
N ASP A 501 -5.61 -20.93 25.09
CA ASP A 501 -6.48 -21.82 24.32
C ASP A 501 -6.06 -21.83 22.83
N LYS A 502 -5.86 -20.64 22.25
CA LYS A 502 -5.36 -20.48 20.87
C LYS A 502 -4.03 -21.23 20.64
N ARG A 503 -3.06 -21.06 21.55
CA ARG A 503 -1.74 -21.73 21.44
C ARG A 503 -1.85 -23.24 21.54
N LEU A 504 -2.66 -23.74 22.48
CA LEU A 504 -2.88 -25.19 22.65
C LEU A 504 -3.58 -25.81 21.43
N ARG A 505 -4.59 -25.13 20.88
CA ARG A 505 -5.27 -25.58 19.65
C ARG A 505 -4.33 -25.64 18.45
N LEU A 506 -3.49 -24.61 18.26
CA LEU A 506 -2.50 -24.60 17.17
C LEU A 506 -1.48 -25.75 17.33
N ALA A 507 -1.04 -26.04 18.56
CA ALA A 507 -0.14 -27.16 18.82
C ALA A 507 -0.83 -28.53 18.54
N ALA A 508 -2.10 -28.69 18.94
CA ALA A 508 -2.87 -29.89 18.67
C ALA A 508 -3.06 -30.11 17.16
N LEU A 509 -3.46 -29.08 16.41
CA LEU A 509 -3.64 -29.17 14.95
C LEU A 509 -2.34 -29.54 14.22
N ARG A 510 -1.19 -29.03 14.69
CA ARG A 510 0.12 -29.45 14.17
C ARG A 510 0.39 -30.92 14.42
N ALA A 511 0.13 -31.41 15.63
CA ALA A 511 0.32 -32.81 15.98
C ALA A 511 -0.62 -33.72 15.16
N GLU A 512 -1.87 -33.34 14.96
CA GLU A 512 -2.81 -34.08 14.09
C GLU A 512 -2.26 -34.16 12.64
N ARG A 513 -1.78 -33.05 12.09
CA ARG A 513 -1.20 -33.00 10.75
C ARG A 513 0.02 -33.90 10.61
N ASP A 514 0.94 -33.83 11.57
CA ASP A 514 2.15 -34.66 11.58
C ASP A 514 1.81 -36.16 11.64
N GLU A 515 0.79 -36.52 12.42
CA GLU A 515 0.32 -37.90 12.49
C GLU A 515 -0.30 -38.38 11.17
N ILE A 516 -1.12 -37.53 10.49
CA ILE A 516 -1.67 -37.87 9.17
C ILE A 516 -0.54 -38.07 8.16
N PHE A 517 0.49 -37.20 8.15
CA PHE A 517 1.67 -37.39 7.29
C PHE A 517 2.42 -38.67 7.61
N ARG A 518 2.54 -39.03 8.90
CA ARG A 518 3.18 -40.30 9.34
C ARG A 518 2.41 -41.52 8.84
N LEU A 519 1.08 -41.51 8.98
CA LEU A 519 0.19 -42.60 8.53
C LEU A 519 0.23 -42.73 7.00
N SER A 520 0.24 -41.65 6.26
CA SER A 520 0.34 -41.65 4.80
C SER A 520 1.68 -42.23 4.33
N ARG A 521 2.81 -41.77 4.94
CA ARG A 521 4.14 -42.34 4.64
C ARG A 521 4.24 -43.83 4.97
N ALA A 522 3.56 -44.31 6.04
CA ALA A 522 3.48 -45.69 6.40
C ALA A 522 2.46 -46.51 5.54
N ARG A 523 1.84 -45.89 4.50
CA ARG A 523 0.81 -46.48 3.65
C ARG A 523 -0.41 -47.02 4.39
N LYS A 524 -0.67 -46.54 5.61
CA LYS A 524 -1.87 -46.91 6.40
C LYS A 524 -3.10 -46.10 5.99
N VAL A 525 -2.90 -44.95 5.36
CA VAL A 525 -3.95 -44.10 4.83
C VAL A 525 -3.58 -43.74 3.39
N SER A 526 -4.56 -43.75 2.48
CA SER A 526 -4.35 -43.37 1.08
C SER A 526 -4.01 -41.89 0.97
N GLU A 527 -3.27 -41.52 -0.09
CA GLU A 527 -2.94 -40.10 -0.33
C GLU A 527 -4.18 -39.22 -0.48
N GLU A 528 -5.25 -39.71 -1.06
CA GLU A 528 -6.50 -38.98 -1.25
C GLU A 528 -7.14 -38.64 0.11
N ILE A 529 -7.23 -39.61 1.01
CA ILE A 529 -7.77 -39.41 2.37
C ILE A 529 -6.83 -38.48 3.15
N ALA A 530 -5.51 -38.70 3.08
CA ALA A 530 -4.55 -37.83 3.75
C ALA A 530 -4.68 -36.37 3.30
N ARG A 531 -4.74 -36.08 1.99
CA ARG A 531 -4.95 -34.73 1.45
C ARG A 531 -6.26 -34.12 1.94
N LYS A 532 -7.33 -34.90 2.01
CA LYS A 532 -8.62 -34.41 2.52
C LYS A 532 -8.51 -33.99 3.99
N LEU A 533 -7.97 -34.86 4.85
CA LEU A 533 -7.83 -34.60 6.28
C LEU A 533 -6.89 -33.43 6.57
N ILE A 534 -5.73 -33.36 5.87
CA ILE A 534 -4.79 -32.25 6.00
C ILE A 534 -5.48 -30.92 5.62
N ARG A 535 -6.27 -30.92 4.54
CA ARG A 535 -7.01 -29.71 4.16
C ARG A 535 -8.01 -29.27 5.22
N GLU A 536 -8.68 -30.18 5.89
CA GLU A 536 -9.59 -29.87 6.99
C GLU A 536 -8.84 -29.27 8.19
N ILE A 537 -7.67 -29.83 8.52
CA ILE A 537 -6.78 -29.31 9.58
C ILE A 537 -6.26 -27.91 9.21
N ASP A 538 -5.80 -27.69 7.97
CA ASP A 538 -5.30 -26.39 7.50
C ASP A 538 -6.38 -25.31 7.56
N LEU A 539 -7.63 -25.64 7.21
CA LEU A 539 -8.76 -24.72 7.35
C LEU A 539 -9.08 -24.40 8.81
N ALA A 540 -8.94 -25.37 9.71
CA ALA A 540 -9.09 -25.15 11.15
C ALA A 540 -7.95 -24.27 11.70
N GLU A 541 -6.70 -24.50 11.29
CA GLU A 541 -5.54 -23.70 11.69
C GLU A 541 -5.65 -22.25 11.22
N ALA A 542 -6.09 -22.02 9.98
CA ALA A 542 -6.28 -20.69 9.42
C ALA A 542 -7.22 -19.82 10.27
N ARG A 543 -8.18 -20.40 10.97
CA ARG A 543 -9.08 -19.69 11.89
C ARG A 543 -8.35 -19.07 13.09
N TYR A 544 -7.23 -19.64 13.50
CA TYR A 544 -6.47 -19.22 14.68
C TYR A 544 -5.19 -18.45 14.33
N THR A 545 -4.79 -18.39 13.06
CA THR A 545 -3.57 -17.72 12.59
C THR A 545 -3.83 -16.35 11.99
N VAL A 546 -5.08 -16.04 11.67
CA VAL A 546 -5.51 -14.72 11.14
C VAL A 546 -5.82 -13.76 12.26
#